data_3c8f37a4b02499acce374be2dd664999
#
_entry.id   3c8f37a4b02499acce374be2dd664999
#
_cell.length_a   1.000
_cell.length_b   1.000
_cell.length_c   1.000
_cell.angle_alpha   90.00
_cell.angle_beta   90.00
_cell.angle_gamma   90.00
#
_symmetry.space_group_name_H-M   'P 1'
#
loop_
_entity.id
_entity.type
_entity.pdbx_description
1 polymer ?
#
loop_
_entity_poly.entity_id
_entity_poly.type
_entity_poly.pdbx_seq_one_letter_code
_entity_poly.pdbx_strand_id
1 'polypeptide(L)'
;MTPVETLSLPRTPTIADIAAGERVCPVCSRSNRSEYVSLDSLPEDLQKLIRANAPGKSDDCEEVCGRCARLFERAKEHIIKDAAMQKDGSHVLSTPLRLDADERFTGEGVCIAFLDSGFYPHPDLTQPDNRIVAYRNLPDAEKDLSSLFKPDVASWHGMMTSVVAAGNGSLSNGFYRGIAPAADVVLIKLARTGRISDQDILDGLEWVLENREEYSIKIVNISAGGDAEKSYLNDPLSQAVEECSAAGILVVCAVGNAGHLPNHPVVPPASAPSCIAVGGLDDNNSINRARRGMYRSSYGPTIDGLQKPEVIASSIWVPAPILPHTPTAKQAALLEKLDKSEDEKLHDVIRENPGVDPDLDAAVGLLVHNIRQIIALKIGQENVINKHYKYVDGTSFSAPIVSSVAAQMIEANPNLTPSDIKRILISTAERLPHHEVDRQGWGVIDPRRAVEMALSLS
;
A
#
# COMPACT_ATOMS: atom_id res chain seq x y z
N MET A 1 -7.66 -41.16 -16.80
CA MET A 1 -6.90 -39.98 -17.29
C MET A 1 -7.90 -39.09 -17.99
N THR A 2 -8.49 -38.15 -17.30
CA THR A 2 -9.32 -37.10 -17.85
C THR A 2 -8.43 -35.97 -18.37
N PRO A 3 -8.74 -35.34 -19.50
CA PRO A 3 -7.90 -34.29 -20.05
C PRO A 3 -7.95 -33.06 -19.13
N VAL A 4 -6.80 -32.51 -18.79
CA VAL A 4 -6.65 -31.23 -18.12
C VAL A 4 -7.11 -30.15 -19.12
N GLU A 5 -8.25 -29.52 -18.86
CA GLU A 5 -8.65 -28.31 -19.59
C GLU A 5 -7.61 -27.21 -19.34
N THR A 6 -6.91 -26.87 -20.39
CA THR A 6 -6.01 -25.71 -20.42
C THR A 6 -6.85 -24.42 -20.36
N LEU A 7 -6.89 -23.78 -19.18
CA LEU A 7 -7.40 -22.42 -19.03
C LEU A 7 -6.56 -21.49 -19.93
N SER A 8 -7.18 -20.98 -20.99
CA SER A 8 -6.58 -19.98 -21.87
C SER A 8 -6.40 -18.66 -21.11
N LEU A 9 -5.13 -18.29 -20.87
CA LEU A 9 -4.75 -16.96 -20.38
C LEU A 9 -5.31 -15.88 -21.32
N PRO A 10 -5.82 -14.75 -20.79
CA PRO A 10 -6.19 -13.61 -21.61
C PRO A 10 -4.94 -13.11 -22.34
N ARG A 11 -4.96 -13.18 -23.66
CA ARG A 11 -3.88 -12.72 -24.55
C ARG A 11 -3.70 -11.22 -24.42
N THR A 12 -2.46 -10.79 -24.39
CA THR A 12 -2.10 -9.40 -24.76
C THR A 12 -2.62 -9.15 -26.17
N PRO A 13 -3.42 -8.09 -26.44
CA PRO A 13 -3.97 -7.85 -27.75
C PRO A 13 -2.84 -7.73 -28.79
N THR A 14 -2.96 -8.48 -29.87
CA THR A 14 -2.07 -8.38 -31.02
C THR A 14 -2.53 -7.24 -31.94
N ILE A 15 -1.66 -6.79 -32.86
CA ILE A 15 -2.03 -5.79 -33.90
C ILE A 15 -3.26 -6.24 -34.69
N ALA A 16 -3.54 -7.55 -34.80
CA ALA A 16 -4.72 -8.11 -35.43
C ALA A 16 -6.01 -7.92 -34.58
N ASP A 17 -5.89 -7.89 -33.26
CA ASP A 17 -7.04 -7.66 -32.34
C ASP A 17 -7.46 -6.18 -32.38
N ILE A 18 -6.53 -5.26 -32.64
CA ILE A 18 -6.79 -3.82 -32.85
C ILE A 18 -7.58 -3.60 -34.15
N ALA A 19 -7.36 -4.43 -35.18
CA ALA A 19 -8.11 -4.38 -36.44
C ALA A 19 -9.58 -4.86 -36.33
N ALA A 20 -9.95 -5.52 -35.23
CA ALA A 20 -11.30 -6.04 -34.99
C ALA A 20 -12.24 -5.06 -34.24
N GLY A 21 -11.90 -3.76 -34.17
CA GLY A 21 -12.73 -2.71 -33.56
C GLY A 21 -12.58 -2.56 -32.03
N GLU A 22 -11.56 -3.13 -31.42
CA GLU A 22 -11.22 -2.86 -30.02
C GLU A 22 -10.55 -1.49 -29.90
N ARG A 23 -11.18 -0.59 -29.13
CA ARG A 23 -10.63 0.72 -28.83
C ARG A 23 -9.68 0.64 -27.64
N VAL A 24 -8.53 1.31 -27.71
CA VAL A 24 -7.58 1.44 -26.61
C VAL A 24 -7.85 2.76 -25.88
N CYS A 25 -8.10 2.68 -24.58
CA CYS A 25 -8.32 3.88 -23.77
C CYS A 25 -7.01 4.68 -23.66
N PRO A 26 -7.01 5.99 -24.02
CA PRO A 26 -5.80 6.81 -23.98
C PRO A 26 -5.25 7.02 -22.57
N VAL A 27 -6.07 6.83 -21.54
CA VAL A 27 -5.67 7.03 -20.12
C VAL A 27 -5.09 5.75 -19.51
N CYS A 28 -5.80 4.62 -19.60
CA CYS A 28 -5.35 3.37 -18.96
C CYS A 28 -4.64 2.40 -19.90
N SER A 29 -4.53 2.74 -21.18
CA SER A 29 -3.89 1.93 -22.24
C SER A 29 -4.46 0.50 -22.37
N ARG A 30 -5.64 0.23 -21.81
CA ARG A 30 -6.33 -1.07 -21.96
C ARG A 30 -7.17 -1.07 -23.24
N SER A 31 -7.13 -2.17 -23.99
CA SER A 31 -8.16 -2.43 -24.96
C SER A 31 -9.45 -2.80 -24.22
N ASN A 32 -10.55 -2.16 -24.59
CA ASN A 32 -11.80 -2.31 -23.88
C ASN A 32 -12.97 -2.34 -24.87
N ARG A 33 -13.84 -3.33 -24.71
CA ARG A 33 -15.15 -3.38 -25.39
C ARG A 33 -16.22 -2.57 -24.66
N SER A 34 -15.86 -1.96 -23.50
CA SER A 34 -16.79 -1.17 -22.72
C SER A 34 -17.09 0.18 -23.36
N GLU A 35 -18.20 0.73 -22.95
CA GLU A 35 -18.71 2.02 -23.33
C GLU A 35 -17.67 3.11 -23.17
N TYR A 36 -17.44 3.90 -24.20
CA TYR A 36 -16.58 5.08 -24.19
C TYR A 36 -17.43 6.31 -23.91
N VAL A 37 -16.89 7.23 -23.13
CA VAL A 37 -17.52 8.48 -22.76
C VAL A 37 -16.78 9.61 -23.47
N SER A 38 -17.52 10.43 -24.25
CA SER A 38 -16.95 11.63 -24.85
C SER A 38 -16.59 12.63 -23.75
N LEU A 39 -15.39 13.20 -23.79
CA LEU A 39 -14.95 14.20 -22.83
C LEU A 39 -15.85 15.44 -22.84
N ASP A 40 -16.36 15.84 -24.01
CA ASP A 40 -17.24 17.01 -24.12
C ASP A 40 -18.59 16.82 -23.41
N SER A 41 -18.97 15.59 -23.08
CA SER A 41 -20.16 15.29 -22.29
C SER A 41 -19.93 15.41 -20.78
N LEU A 42 -18.67 15.56 -20.33
CA LEU A 42 -18.30 15.66 -18.92
C LEU A 42 -18.18 17.13 -18.46
N PRO A 43 -18.28 17.41 -17.16
CA PRO A 43 -17.99 18.74 -16.61
C PRO A 43 -16.58 19.24 -16.96
N GLU A 44 -16.43 20.54 -17.22
CA GLU A 44 -15.18 21.15 -17.73
C GLU A 44 -13.96 20.88 -16.85
N ASP A 45 -14.13 20.90 -15.54
CA ASP A 45 -13.09 20.59 -14.55
C ASP A 45 -12.65 19.12 -14.61
N LEU A 46 -13.58 18.22 -14.84
CA LEU A 46 -13.29 16.79 -15.05
C LEU A 46 -12.58 16.54 -16.39
N GLN A 47 -12.96 17.25 -17.44
CA GLN A 47 -12.26 17.21 -18.72
C GLN A 47 -10.79 17.64 -18.56
N LYS A 48 -10.53 18.75 -17.86
CA LYS A 48 -9.18 19.25 -17.56
C LYS A 48 -8.35 18.22 -16.79
N LEU A 49 -8.95 17.61 -15.77
CA LEU A 49 -8.31 16.59 -14.95
C LEU A 49 -7.93 15.35 -15.78
N ILE A 50 -8.83 14.87 -16.63
CA ILE A 50 -8.58 13.71 -17.51
C ILE A 50 -7.49 14.03 -18.53
N ARG A 51 -7.56 15.17 -19.21
CA ARG A 51 -6.56 15.60 -20.21
C ARG A 51 -5.18 15.74 -19.60
N ALA A 52 -5.07 16.30 -18.38
CA ALA A 52 -3.79 16.44 -17.66
C ALA A 52 -3.14 15.07 -17.32
N ASN A 53 -3.92 13.99 -17.28
CA ASN A 53 -3.45 12.65 -16.95
C ASN A 53 -3.44 11.69 -18.15
N ALA A 54 -3.84 12.12 -19.34
CA ALA A 54 -3.71 11.31 -20.56
C ALA A 54 -2.26 11.35 -21.09
N PRO A 55 -1.67 10.21 -21.47
CA PRO A 55 -0.37 10.19 -22.14
C PRO A 55 -0.51 10.77 -23.57
N GLY A 56 0.40 11.65 -23.94
CA GLY A 56 0.37 12.32 -25.25
C GLY A 56 -0.08 13.77 -25.16
N LYS A 57 -0.29 14.41 -26.31
CA LYS A 57 -0.76 15.80 -26.33
C LYS A 57 -2.17 15.84 -25.76
N SER A 58 -2.35 16.57 -24.70
CA SER A 58 -3.60 16.69 -23.92
C SER A 58 -4.81 17.07 -24.78
N ASP A 59 -4.61 17.73 -25.91
CA ASP A 59 -5.69 18.26 -26.75
C ASP A 59 -6.33 17.20 -27.68
N ASP A 60 -5.67 16.06 -27.91
CA ASP A 60 -6.16 15.00 -28.80
C ASP A 60 -7.00 13.93 -28.06
N CYS A 61 -7.22 14.05 -26.75
CA CYS A 61 -8.03 13.12 -26.00
C CYS A 61 -9.51 13.52 -26.08
N GLU A 62 -10.26 12.87 -26.98
CA GLU A 62 -11.70 13.15 -27.17
C GLU A 62 -12.60 12.22 -26.37
N GLU A 63 -12.16 10.98 -26.11
CA GLU A 63 -12.94 9.95 -25.43
C GLU A 63 -12.10 9.14 -24.45
N VAL A 64 -12.72 8.66 -23.38
CA VAL A 64 -12.13 7.72 -22.41
C VAL A 64 -13.08 6.57 -22.12
N CYS A 65 -12.54 5.42 -21.68
CA CYS A 65 -13.43 4.33 -21.25
C CYS A 65 -14.24 4.74 -20.01
N GLY A 66 -15.47 4.25 -19.91
CA GLY A 66 -16.39 4.58 -18.80
C GLY A 66 -15.80 4.29 -17.41
N ARG A 67 -14.87 3.32 -17.30
CA ARG A 67 -14.12 3.05 -16.07
C ARG A 67 -13.22 4.22 -15.69
N CYS A 68 -12.44 4.75 -16.63
CA CYS A 68 -11.59 5.92 -16.36
C CYS A 68 -12.43 7.16 -16.06
N ALA A 69 -13.52 7.39 -16.77
CA ALA A 69 -14.41 8.51 -16.48
C ALA A 69 -14.90 8.47 -15.01
N ARG A 70 -15.42 7.34 -14.55
CA ARG A 70 -15.86 7.16 -13.14
C ARG A 70 -14.71 7.28 -12.14
N LEU A 71 -13.52 6.79 -12.48
CA LEU A 71 -12.33 6.88 -11.62
C LEU A 71 -11.93 8.34 -11.40
N PHE A 72 -11.90 9.14 -12.46
CA PHE A 72 -11.60 10.56 -12.37
C PHE A 72 -12.71 11.37 -11.69
N GLU A 73 -13.97 10.98 -11.88
CA GLU A 73 -15.08 11.62 -11.17
C GLU A 73 -14.95 11.44 -9.66
N ARG A 74 -14.63 10.23 -9.18
CA ARG A 74 -14.34 9.98 -7.76
C ARG A 74 -13.08 10.73 -7.29
N ALA A 75 -12.00 10.70 -8.08
CA ALA A 75 -10.79 11.46 -7.78
C ALA A 75 -11.08 12.95 -7.64
N LYS A 76 -11.92 13.52 -8.51
CA LYS A 76 -12.32 14.92 -8.46
C LYS A 76 -13.01 15.29 -7.16
N GLU A 77 -13.97 14.49 -6.68
CA GLU A 77 -14.67 14.75 -5.42
C GLU A 77 -13.69 14.89 -4.24
N HIS A 78 -12.61 14.12 -4.28
CA HIS A 78 -11.56 14.15 -3.26
C HIS A 78 -10.54 15.27 -3.52
N ILE A 79 -10.07 15.43 -4.74
CA ILE A 79 -9.09 16.47 -5.13
C ILE A 79 -9.66 17.87 -4.90
N ILE A 80 -10.94 18.12 -5.18
CA ILE A 80 -11.55 19.44 -4.97
C ILE A 80 -11.71 19.76 -3.50
N LYS A 81 -12.06 18.78 -2.66
CA LYS A 81 -12.16 19.00 -1.21
C LYS A 81 -10.81 19.36 -0.59
N ASP A 82 -9.73 18.83 -1.14
CA ASP A 82 -8.37 19.05 -0.66
C ASP A 82 -7.60 20.13 -1.46
N ALA A 83 -7.94 20.40 -2.72
CA ALA A 83 -7.29 21.45 -3.53
C ALA A 83 -7.51 22.86 -2.96
N ALA A 84 -8.50 23.03 -2.08
CA ALA A 84 -8.60 24.20 -1.20
C ALA A 84 -7.44 24.26 -0.18
N MET A 85 -6.66 23.20 -0.02
CA MET A 85 -5.61 23.03 0.99
C MET A 85 -4.18 23.09 0.46
N GLN A 86 -3.96 22.96 -0.86
CA GLN A 86 -2.60 23.03 -1.44
C GLN A 86 -2.56 23.99 -2.63
N LYS A 87 -1.80 25.07 -2.48
CA LYS A 87 -1.63 26.10 -3.53
C LYS A 87 -0.77 25.64 -4.71
N ASP A 88 -0.02 24.54 -4.58
CA ASP A 88 0.94 24.03 -5.60
C ASP A 88 0.38 22.85 -6.41
N GLY A 89 -0.84 22.35 -6.10
CA GLY A 89 -1.47 21.26 -6.83
C GLY A 89 -0.86 19.87 -6.61
N SER A 90 0.08 19.72 -5.71
CA SER A 90 0.70 18.44 -5.38
C SER A 90 -0.15 17.66 -4.37
N HIS A 91 -1.00 16.77 -4.88
CA HIS A 91 -1.85 15.91 -4.07
C HIS A 91 -1.33 14.50 -4.07
N VAL A 92 -1.20 13.89 -2.88
CA VAL A 92 -1.00 12.45 -2.78
C VAL A 92 -2.36 11.76 -2.91
N LEU A 93 -2.52 11.00 -3.99
CA LEU A 93 -3.71 10.20 -4.24
C LEU A 93 -3.76 8.99 -3.30
N SER A 94 -4.96 8.59 -2.90
CA SER A 94 -5.14 7.39 -2.08
C SER A 94 -4.75 6.11 -2.82
N THR A 95 -4.23 5.14 -2.10
CA THR A 95 -3.79 3.85 -2.67
C THR A 95 -4.92 3.09 -3.38
N PRO A 96 -6.15 2.98 -2.81
CA PRO A 96 -7.26 2.34 -3.51
C PRO A 96 -7.60 2.98 -4.85
N LEU A 97 -7.47 4.32 -4.96
CA LEU A 97 -7.72 5.05 -6.19
C LEU A 97 -6.64 4.76 -7.24
N ARG A 98 -5.34 4.81 -6.86
CA ARG A 98 -4.21 4.58 -7.78
C ARG A 98 -4.17 3.17 -8.34
N LEU A 99 -4.60 2.19 -7.55
CA LEU A 99 -4.65 0.78 -7.95
C LEU A 99 -6.02 0.37 -8.51
N ASP A 100 -7.03 1.27 -8.50
CA ASP A 100 -8.39 0.99 -8.93
C ASP A 100 -8.98 -0.23 -8.19
N ALA A 101 -8.90 -0.19 -6.86
CA ALA A 101 -9.41 -1.24 -6.00
C ALA A 101 -10.92 -1.45 -6.16
N ASP A 102 -11.38 -2.68 -5.91
CA ASP A 102 -12.80 -2.98 -5.94
C ASP A 102 -13.49 -2.46 -4.67
N GLU A 103 -14.46 -1.58 -4.81
CA GLU A 103 -15.14 -0.95 -3.67
C GLU A 103 -16.31 -1.76 -3.13
N ARG A 104 -16.69 -2.86 -3.81
CA ARG A 104 -17.75 -3.76 -3.36
C ARG A 104 -17.33 -4.58 -2.14
N PHE A 105 -16.03 -4.80 -1.97
CA PHE A 105 -15.43 -5.59 -0.91
C PHE A 105 -14.50 -4.74 -0.08
N THR A 106 -14.55 -4.91 1.22
CA THR A 106 -13.87 -4.09 2.21
C THR A 106 -12.99 -4.90 3.17
N GLY A 107 -12.88 -6.20 2.95
CA GLY A 107 -12.22 -7.15 3.85
C GLY A 107 -13.09 -7.53 5.06
N GLU A 108 -14.41 -7.28 5.01
CA GLU A 108 -15.33 -7.60 6.10
C GLU A 108 -15.31 -9.10 6.43
N GLY A 109 -15.23 -9.43 7.72
CA GLY A 109 -15.15 -10.81 8.20
C GLY A 109 -13.80 -11.50 8.00
N VAL A 110 -12.77 -10.77 7.55
CA VAL A 110 -11.41 -11.30 7.36
C VAL A 110 -10.46 -10.69 8.38
N CYS A 111 -9.69 -11.52 9.06
CA CYS A 111 -8.68 -11.09 10.02
C CYS A 111 -7.28 -11.17 9.43
N ILE A 112 -6.53 -10.06 9.53
CA ILE A 112 -5.12 -9.93 9.12
C ILE A 112 -4.25 -9.79 10.36
N ALA A 113 -3.29 -10.68 10.56
CA ALA A 113 -2.27 -10.54 11.58
C ALA A 113 -1.05 -9.76 11.02
N PHE A 114 -0.59 -8.77 11.76
CA PHE A 114 0.60 -7.98 11.44
C PHE A 114 1.73 -8.31 12.40
N LEU A 115 2.85 -8.78 11.87
CA LEU A 115 4.09 -9.04 12.61
C LEU A 115 5.06 -7.89 12.33
N ASP A 116 5.31 -7.03 13.33
CA ASP A 116 6.10 -5.81 13.12
C ASP A 116 6.82 -5.34 14.40
N SER A 117 7.60 -4.28 14.30
CA SER A 117 8.43 -3.76 15.39
C SER A 117 7.65 -3.20 16.58
N GLY A 118 6.43 -2.73 16.36
CA GLY A 118 5.56 -2.15 17.38
C GLY A 118 4.36 -1.46 16.76
N PHE A 119 3.37 -1.13 17.58
CA PHE A 119 2.07 -0.62 17.12
C PHE A 119 1.55 0.52 18.00
N TYR A 120 0.57 1.21 17.47
CA TYR A 120 -0.27 2.18 18.15
C TYR A 120 -1.72 2.02 17.66
N PRO A 121 -2.73 2.12 18.55
CA PRO A 121 -4.13 1.95 18.18
C PRO A 121 -4.67 3.21 17.50
N HIS A 122 -4.29 3.38 16.22
CA HIS A 122 -4.64 4.56 15.44
C HIS A 122 -6.17 4.68 15.27
N PRO A 123 -6.74 5.90 15.25
CA PRO A 123 -8.18 6.12 15.02
C PRO A 123 -8.73 5.43 13.78
N ASP A 124 -7.97 5.30 12.71
CA ASP A 124 -8.36 4.59 11.49
C ASP A 124 -8.61 3.08 11.70
N LEU A 125 -8.14 2.50 12.80
CA LEU A 125 -8.39 1.11 13.19
C LEU A 125 -9.40 0.98 14.32
N THR A 126 -9.63 2.06 15.09
CA THR A 126 -10.40 2.00 16.33
C THR A 126 -11.69 2.84 16.32
N GLN A 127 -11.93 3.63 15.26
CA GLN A 127 -13.12 4.48 15.12
C GLN A 127 -13.81 4.20 13.77
N PRO A 128 -15.17 4.22 13.71
CA PRO A 128 -16.09 4.31 14.87
C PRO A 128 -16.05 3.05 15.75
N ASP A 129 -15.65 1.89 15.17
CA ASP A 129 -15.58 0.60 15.82
C ASP A 129 -14.13 0.13 15.93
N ASN A 130 -13.79 -0.49 17.06
CA ASN A 130 -12.47 -1.05 17.27
C ASN A 130 -12.34 -2.39 16.55
N ARG A 131 -11.47 -2.44 15.53
CA ARG A 131 -11.18 -3.64 14.73
C ARG A 131 -9.86 -4.31 15.13
N ILE A 132 -9.20 -3.84 16.19
CA ILE A 132 -8.07 -4.53 16.81
C ILE A 132 -8.64 -5.62 17.72
N VAL A 133 -8.70 -6.85 17.23
CA VAL A 133 -9.31 -7.99 17.96
C VAL A 133 -8.32 -8.63 18.94
N ALA A 134 -6.99 -8.52 18.69
CA ALA A 134 -5.96 -8.96 19.61
C ALA A 134 -4.69 -8.14 19.49
N TYR A 135 -3.95 -8.06 20.58
CA TYR A 135 -2.59 -7.55 20.63
C TYR A 135 -1.69 -8.50 21.42
N ARG A 136 -0.52 -8.75 20.89
CA ARG A 136 0.53 -9.53 21.56
C ARG A 136 1.85 -8.76 21.54
N ASN A 137 2.39 -8.52 22.73
CA ASN A 137 3.75 -7.99 22.90
C ASN A 137 4.68 -9.15 23.27
N LEU A 138 5.31 -9.78 22.27
CA LEU A 138 6.18 -10.96 22.50
C LEU A 138 7.37 -10.64 23.40
N PRO A 139 8.10 -9.52 23.21
CA PRO A 139 9.23 -9.16 24.07
C PRO A 139 8.92 -9.10 25.56
N ASP A 140 7.75 -8.59 25.94
CA ASP A 140 7.38 -8.34 27.32
C ASP A 140 6.32 -9.30 27.85
N ALA A 141 5.86 -10.25 26.99
CA ALA A 141 4.78 -11.19 27.25
C ALA A 141 3.46 -10.54 27.71
N GLU A 142 3.29 -9.23 27.51
CA GLU A 142 2.06 -8.51 27.81
C GLU A 142 0.97 -8.89 26.81
N LYS A 143 -0.24 -9.13 27.33
CA LYS A 143 -1.43 -9.48 26.53
C LYS A 143 -2.51 -8.41 26.59
N ASP A 144 -2.32 -7.39 27.43
CA ASP A 144 -3.33 -6.36 27.64
C ASP A 144 -3.34 -5.35 26.50
N LEU A 145 -4.49 -5.19 25.85
CA LEU A 145 -4.71 -4.18 24.80
C LEU A 145 -4.38 -2.75 25.28
N SER A 146 -4.49 -2.47 26.58
CA SER A 146 -4.16 -1.15 27.13
C SER A 146 -2.69 -0.77 26.92
N SER A 147 -1.79 -1.75 26.79
CA SER A 147 -0.36 -1.51 26.53
C SER A 147 -0.09 -0.85 25.17
N LEU A 148 -1.00 -1.00 24.20
CA LEU A 148 -0.92 -0.30 22.91
C LEU A 148 -0.94 1.24 23.03
N PHE A 149 -1.54 1.77 24.10
CA PHE A 149 -1.62 3.21 24.35
C PHE A 149 -0.31 3.81 24.91
N LYS A 150 0.74 2.99 25.08
CA LYS A 150 2.07 3.40 25.50
C LYS A 150 3.09 3.16 24.37
N PRO A 151 2.99 3.91 23.25
CA PRO A 151 3.87 3.69 22.11
C PRO A 151 5.31 4.02 22.46
N ASP A 152 6.23 3.25 21.89
CA ASP A 152 7.66 3.53 21.88
C ASP A 152 8.12 3.99 20.48
N VAL A 153 9.44 4.23 20.35
CA VAL A 153 10.04 4.69 19.09
C VAL A 153 9.90 3.69 17.93
N ALA A 154 9.60 2.42 18.21
CA ALA A 154 9.41 1.39 17.19
C ALA A 154 7.95 1.26 16.74
N SER A 155 7.01 1.92 17.42
CA SER A 155 5.55 1.76 17.17
C SER A 155 5.07 2.37 15.85
N TRP A 156 5.84 3.28 15.26
CA TRP A 156 5.42 3.97 14.03
C TRP A 156 5.29 3.03 12.83
N HIS A 157 6.20 2.07 12.67
CA HIS A 157 6.27 1.24 11.47
C HIS A 157 5.08 0.27 11.40
N GLY A 158 4.84 -0.53 12.45
CA GLY A 158 3.71 -1.45 12.49
C GLY A 158 2.35 -0.73 12.51
N MET A 159 2.26 0.46 13.16
CA MET A 159 1.07 1.30 13.02
C MET A 159 0.83 1.68 11.56
N MET A 160 1.87 2.11 10.83
CA MET A 160 1.73 2.48 9.42
C MET A 160 1.32 1.29 8.55
N THR A 161 1.99 0.13 8.70
CA THR A 161 1.70 -1.06 7.89
C THR A 161 0.26 -1.57 8.10
N SER A 162 -0.21 -1.62 9.34
CA SER A 162 -1.58 -2.04 9.66
C SER A 162 -2.64 -1.06 9.13
N VAL A 163 -2.40 0.25 9.24
CA VAL A 163 -3.31 1.28 8.72
C VAL A 163 -3.30 1.33 7.19
N VAL A 164 -2.15 1.16 6.53
CA VAL A 164 -2.08 1.09 5.06
C VAL A 164 -2.93 -0.04 4.50
N ALA A 165 -2.99 -1.18 5.19
CA ALA A 165 -3.86 -2.29 4.78
C ALA A 165 -5.33 -2.08 5.15
N ALA A 166 -5.59 -1.83 6.44
CA ALA A 166 -6.90 -1.95 7.06
C ALA A 166 -7.46 -0.65 7.65
N GLY A 167 -6.77 0.48 7.52
CA GLY A 167 -7.27 1.77 7.98
C GLY A 167 -8.52 2.20 7.23
N ASN A 168 -9.53 2.70 7.93
CA ASN A 168 -10.74 3.21 7.29
C ASN A 168 -10.67 4.71 6.90
N GLY A 169 -9.54 5.36 7.18
CA GLY A 169 -9.33 6.77 6.86
C GLY A 169 -10.14 7.73 7.72
N SER A 170 -10.47 7.37 8.95
CA SER A 170 -11.29 8.17 9.88
C SER A 170 -10.81 9.62 10.00
N LEU A 171 -9.49 9.85 10.05
CA LEU A 171 -8.90 11.19 10.15
C LEU A 171 -8.80 11.94 8.80
N SER A 172 -9.23 11.31 7.69
CA SER A 172 -9.25 11.88 6.34
C SER A 172 -10.62 11.79 5.67
N ASN A 173 -11.69 11.64 6.43
CA ASN A 173 -13.04 11.43 5.90
C ASN A 173 -13.11 10.28 4.88
N GLY A 174 -12.36 9.19 5.12
CA GLY A 174 -12.30 8.00 4.28
C GLY A 174 -11.36 8.10 3.07
N PHE A 175 -10.66 9.23 2.87
CA PHE A 175 -9.82 9.41 1.69
C PHE A 175 -8.56 8.56 1.72
N TYR A 176 -7.79 8.57 2.81
CA TYR A 176 -6.59 7.77 3.00
C TYR A 176 -6.87 6.42 3.66
N ARG A 177 -7.92 5.75 3.21
CA ARG A 177 -8.23 4.38 3.66
C ARG A 177 -7.34 3.34 2.98
N GLY A 178 -7.17 2.20 3.64
CA GLY A 178 -6.63 0.99 3.03
C GLY A 178 -7.59 0.37 2.01
N ILE A 179 -7.17 -0.73 1.37
CA ILE A 179 -8.01 -1.48 0.43
C ILE A 179 -8.99 -2.40 1.16
N ALA A 180 -8.64 -2.83 2.40
CA ALA A 180 -9.51 -3.64 3.25
C ALA A 180 -9.95 -2.88 4.53
N PRO A 181 -10.70 -1.77 4.41
CA PRO A 181 -10.97 -0.88 5.54
C PRO A 181 -11.94 -1.45 6.59
N ALA A 182 -12.55 -2.61 6.36
CA ALA A 182 -13.41 -3.31 7.32
C ALA A 182 -12.78 -4.59 7.87
N ALA A 183 -11.55 -4.94 7.45
CA ALA A 183 -10.85 -6.11 7.99
C ALA A 183 -10.52 -5.95 9.47
N ASP A 184 -10.66 -7.03 10.24
CA ASP A 184 -10.15 -7.13 11.59
C ASP A 184 -8.63 -7.27 11.59
N VAL A 185 -7.99 -6.83 12.66
CA VAL A 185 -6.53 -6.89 12.77
C VAL A 185 -6.08 -7.50 14.11
N VAL A 186 -5.07 -8.35 14.01
CA VAL A 186 -4.27 -8.84 15.13
C VAL A 186 -2.89 -8.20 15.03
N LEU A 187 -2.42 -7.59 16.12
CA LEU A 187 -1.16 -6.86 16.15
C LEU A 187 -0.15 -7.60 17.03
N ILE A 188 0.96 -8.05 16.44
CA ILE A 188 2.00 -8.84 17.11
C ILE A 188 3.31 -8.06 17.08
N LYS A 189 3.66 -7.47 18.21
CA LYS A 189 4.91 -6.72 18.38
C LYS A 189 6.06 -7.70 18.57
N LEU A 190 7.06 -7.59 17.69
CA LEU A 190 8.25 -8.44 17.68
C LEU A 190 9.48 -7.80 18.35
N ALA A 191 9.67 -6.49 18.17
CA ALA A 191 10.94 -5.84 18.53
C ALA A 191 11.04 -5.47 20.01
N ARG A 192 12.18 -5.81 20.63
CA ARG A 192 12.55 -5.30 21.96
C ARG A 192 13.14 -3.89 21.89
N THR A 193 14.02 -3.66 20.91
CA THR A 193 14.86 -2.44 20.79
C THR A 193 14.82 -1.84 19.38
N GLY A 194 13.73 -2.06 18.64
CA GLY A 194 13.57 -1.58 17.25
C GLY A 194 14.21 -2.46 16.18
N ARG A 195 14.99 -3.49 16.56
CA ARG A 195 15.49 -4.53 15.64
C ARG A 195 14.68 -5.80 15.82
N ILE A 196 14.33 -6.44 14.71
CA ILE A 196 13.63 -7.72 14.63
C ILE A 196 14.65 -8.77 14.16
N SER A 197 14.74 -9.89 14.88
CA SER A 197 15.55 -11.05 14.50
C SER A 197 14.71 -12.13 13.81
N ASP A 198 15.38 -13.11 13.19
CA ASP A 198 14.72 -14.30 12.63
C ASP A 198 13.87 -15.02 13.68
N GLN A 199 14.39 -15.12 14.93
CA GLN A 199 13.68 -15.78 16.02
C GLN A 199 12.42 -15.01 16.45
N ASP A 200 12.46 -13.68 16.46
CA ASP A 200 11.29 -12.87 16.79
C ASP A 200 10.15 -13.09 15.78
N ILE A 201 10.50 -13.23 14.49
CA ILE A 201 9.52 -13.51 13.43
C ILE A 201 8.98 -14.93 13.58
N LEU A 202 9.85 -15.92 13.88
CA LEU A 202 9.46 -17.31 14.11
C LEU A 202 8.49 -17.42 15.28
N ASP A 203 8.82 -16.83 16.42
CA ASP A 203 7.95 -16.80 17.62
C ASP A 203 6.57 -16.16 17.29
N GLY A 204 6.58 -15.13 16.43
CA GLY A 204 5.35 -14.49 15.94
C GLY A 204 4.48 -15.41 15.08
N LEU A 205 5.08 -16.17 14.17
CA LEU A 205 4.38 -17.15 13.32
C LEU A 205 3.84 -18.32 14.15
N GLU A 206 4.62 -18.82 15.12
CA GLU A 206 4.19 -19.87 16.04
C GLU A 206 2.96 -19.40 16.85
N TRP A 207 3.00 -18.17 17.38
CA TRP A 207 1.86 -17.59 18.07
C TRP A 207 0.61 -17.50 17.17
N VAL A 208 0.79 -17.11 15.89
CA VAL A 208 -0.32 -17.06 14.92
C VAL A 208 -0.92 -18.45 14.72
N LEU A 209 -0.10 -19.48 14.52
CA LEU A 209 -0.54 -20.86 14.33
C LEU A 209 -1.35 -21.37 15.54
N GLU A 210 -0.90 -21.05 16.77
CA GLU A 210 -1.58 -21.43 18.00
C GLU A 210 -2.93 -20.74 18.18
N ASN A 211 -3.07 -19.49 17.72
CA ASN A 211 -4.23 -18.64 17.99
C ASN A 211 -5.11 -18.39 16.75
N ARG A 212 -4.82 -19.03 15.61
CA ARG A 212 -5.52 -18.78 14.32
C ARG A 212 -7.02 -19.01 14.38
N GLU A 213 -7.46 -20.04 15.13
CA GLU A 213 -8.89 -20.36 15.23
C GLU A 213 -9.61 -19.37 16.16
N GLU A 214 -8.97 -18.96 17.27
CA GLU A 214 -9.53 -18.00 18.22
C GLU A 214 -9.85 -16.66 17.58
N TYR A 215 -8.93 -16.15 16.72
CA TYR A 215 -9.09 -14.86 16.06
C TYR A 215 -9.44 -14.97 14.57
N SER A 216 -9.74 -16.17 14.08
CA SER A 216 -10.06 -16.41 12.66
C SER A 216 -9.03 -15.83 11.70
N ILE A 217 -7.72 -15.93 12.02
CA ILE A 217 -6.64 -15.36 11.23
C ILE A 217 -6.56 -16.07 9.88
N LYS A 218 -6.65 -15.30 8.79
CA LYS A 218 -6.57 -15.79 7.39
C LYS A 218 -5.31 -15.33 6.66
N ILE A 219 -4.75 -14.20 7.09
CA ILE A 219 -3.61 -13.56 6.42
C ILE A 219 -2.60 -13.15 7.49
N VAL A 220 -1.32 -13.32 7.20
CA VAL A 220 -0.22 -12.75 7.98
C VAL A 220 0.57 -11.81 7.08
N ASN A 221 0.74 -10.57 7.52
CA ASN A 221 1.60 -9.58 6.89
C ASN A 221 2.91 -9.44 7.66
N ILE A 222 4.05 -9.60 6.97
CA ILE A 222 5.38 -9.45 7.55
C ILE A 222 6.14 -8.39 6.74
N SER A 223 6.31 -7.21 7.35
CA SER A 223 7.08 -6.12 6.72
C SER A 223 8.51 -6.02 7.28
N ALA A 224 9.07 -7.18 7.59
CA ALA A 224 10.44 -7.39 8.07
C ALA A 224 11.07 -8.57 7.34
N GLY A 225 12.38 -8.70 7.40
CA GLY A 225 13.13 -9.81 6.82
C GLY A 225 14.24 -10.26 7.73
N GLY A 226 14.70 -11.47 7.52
CA GLY A 226 15.83 -12.06 8.23
C GLY A 226 17.17 -11.41 7.89
N ASP A 227 18.21 -11.86 8.59
CA ASP A 227 19.55 -11.27 8.51
C ASP A 227 20.38 -11.80 7.31
N ALA A 228 20.05 -12.99 6.79
CA ALA A 228 20.85 -13.64 5.76
C ALA A 228 20.03 -14.53 4.83
N GLU A 229 20.54 -14.72 3.62
CA GLU A 229 20.01 -15.68 2.67
C GLU A 229 20.23 -17.12 3.18
N LYS A 230 19.16 -17.92 3.13
CA LYS A 230 19.15 -19.31 3.58
C LYS A 230 18.27 -20.16 2.66
N SER A 231 18.63 -21.44 2.51
CA SER A 231 17.77 -22.39 1.80
C SER A 231 16.50 -22.67 2.61
N TYR A 232 15.34 -22.55 1.96
CA TYR A 232 14.06 -22.83 2.60
C TYR A 232 13.93 -24.27 3.10
N LEU A 233 14.71 -25.20 2.53
CA LEU A 233 14.71 -26.61 2.92
C LEU A 233 15.17 -26.84 4.36
N ASN A 234 16.02 -25.96 4.88
CA ASN A 234 16.66 -26.12 6.19
C ASN A 234 16.46 -24.90 7.13
N ASP A 235 15.78 -23.86 6.64
CA ASP A 235 15.55 -22.66 7.43
C ASP A 235 14.24 -22.76 8.23
N PRO A 236 14.28 -22.69 9.58
CA PRO A 236 13.09 -22.81 10.41
C PRO A 236 12.03 -21.74 10.13
N LEU A 237 12.45 -20.51 9.79
CA LEU A 237 11.52 -19.42 9.48
C LEU A 237 10.75 -19.70 8.19
N SER A 238 11.42 -20.19 7.16
CA SER A 238 10.76 -20.61 5.92
C SER A 238 9.83 -21.81 6.15
N GLN A 239 10.21 -22.76 7.00
CA GLN A 239 9.36 -23.90 7.38
C GLN A 239 8.09 -23.46 8.10
N ALA A 240 8.18 -22.49 9.01
CA ALA A 240 7.00 -21.93 9.69
C ALA A 240 6.04 -21.23 8.71
N VAL A 241 6.56 -20.61 7.64
CA VAL A 241 5.71 -20.07 6.56
C VAL A 241 4.95 -21.18 5.83
N GLU A 242 5.61 -22.29 5.53
CA GLU A 242 4.97 -23.45 4.90
C GLU A 242 3.92 -24.09 5.81
N GLU A 243 4.16 -24.15 7.13
CA GLU A 243 3.18 -24.61 8.11
C GLU A 243 1.96 -23.68 8.19
N CYS A 244 2.15 -22.36 8.16
CA CYS A 244 1.05 -21.39 8.05
C CYS A 244 0.21 -21.64 6.81
N SER A 245 0.85 -21.82 5.65
CA SER A 245 0.15 -22.10 4.39
C SER A 245 -0.62 -23.42 4.44
N ALA A 246 -0.04 -24.47 5.01
CA ALA A 246 -0.70 -25.77 5.22
C ALA A 246 -1.90 -25.65 6.18
N ALA A 247 -1.84 -24.74 7.15
CA ALA A 247 -2.93 -24.42 8.09
C ALA A 247 -3.99 -23.49 7.48
N GLY A 248 -3.91 -23.14 6.20
CA GLY A 248 -4.87 -22.27 5.52
C GLY A 248 -4.65 -20.76 5.71
N ILE A 249 -3.47 -20.36 6.18
CA ILE A 249 -3.10 -18.96 6.42
C ILE A 249 -2.17 -18.48 5.28
N LEU A 250 -2.57 -17.39 4.61
CA LEU A 250 -1.73 -16.75 3.60
C LEU A 250 -0.64 -15.89 4.27
N VAL A 251 0.63 -16.13 3.93
CA VAL A 251 1.74 -15.29 4.40
C VAL A 251 2.19 -14.36 3.27
N VAL A 252 2.19 -13.05 3.55
CA VAL A 252 2.58 -11.98 2.63
C VAL A 252 3.76 -11.22 3.22
N CYS A 253 4.87 -11.14 2.49
CA CYS A 253 6.12 -10.58 2.97
C CYS A 253 6.66 -9.46 2.07
N ALA A 254 7.25 -8.45 2.67
CA ALA A 254 8.06 -7.48 1.95
C ALA A 254 9.37 -8.15 1.47
N VAL A 255 9.74 -7.94 0.19
CA VAL A 255 10.94 -8.57 -0.39
C VAL A 255 12.25 -7.85 0.00
N GLY A 256 12.16 -6.63 0.55
CA GLY A 256 13.31 -5.79 0.87
C GLY A 256 13.54 -4.65 -0.13
N ASN A 257 14.45 -3.73 0.21
CA ASN A 257 14.64 -2.44 -0.47
C ASN A 257 16.05 -2.25 -1.05
N ALA A 258 16.80 -3.32 -1.27
CA ALA A 258 18.22 -3.29 -1.60
C ALA A 258 18.53 -3.48 -3.10
N GLY A 259 17.53 -3.51 -4.00
CA GLY A 259 17.70 -3.81 -5.42
C GLY A 259 18.54 -2.81 -6.24
N HIS A 260 18.96 -1.71 -5.62
CA HIS A 260 19.93 -0.77 -6.19
C HIS A 260 21.38 -1.09 -5.81
N LEU A 261 21.58 -2.06 -4.90
CA LEU A 261 22.89 -2.51 -4.45
C LEU A 261 23.34 -3.75 -5.24
N PRO A 262 24.64 -3.99 -5.40
CA PRO A 262 25.15 -5.19 -6.07
C PRO A 262 24.73 -6.49 -5.39
N ASN A 263 24.59 -6.46 -4.06
CA ASN A 263 24.11 -7.59 -3.27
C ASN A 263 22.74 -7.24 -2.68
N HIS A 264 21.71 -7.90 -3.17
CA HIS A 264 20.31 -7.63 -2.81
C HIS A 264 19.51 -8.95 -2.67
N PRO A 265 19.94 -9.89 -1.82
CA PRO A 265 19.31 -11.21 -1.71
C PRO A 265 17.86 -11.07 -1.24
N VAL A 266 17.06 -12.07 -1.60
CA VAL A 266 15.74 -12.28 -1.00
C VAL A 266 15.90 -13.24 0.16
N VAL A 267 15.67 -12.72 1.36
CA VAL A 267 15.90 -13.43 2.62
C VAL A 267 14.62 -14.02 3.20
N PRO A 268 14.65 -15.02 4.08
CA PRO A 268 13.48 -15.47 4.81
C PRO A 268 12.80 -14.31 5.57
N PRO A 269 11.46 -14.32 5.74
CA PRO A 269 10.50 -15.31 5.26
C PRO A 269 10.09 -15.13 3.79
N ALA A 270 10.49 -14.05 3.11
CA ALA A 270 10.10 -13.76 1.73
C ALA A 270 10.62 -14.80 0.70
N SER A 271 11.71 -15.52 1.03
CA SER A 271 12.25 -16.59 0.20
C SER A 271 11.47 -17.90 0.25
N ALA A 272 10.55 -18.09 1.20
CA ALA A 272 9.76 -19.31 1.33
C ALA A 272 8.86 -19.55 0.09
N PRO A 273 8.66 -20.81 -0.36
CA PRO A 273 7.89 -21.15 -1.55
C PRO A 273 6.43 -20.68 -1.51
N SER A 274 5.73 -20.88 -0.39
CA SER A 274 4.31 -20.55 -0.23
C SER A 274 4.07 -19.07 0.06
N CYS A 275 5.08 -18.31 0.48
CA CYS A 275 5.00 -16.89 0.72
C CYS A 275 4.67 -16.12 -0.57
N ILE A 276 3.87 -15.07 -0.45
CA ILE A 276 3.78 -14.02 -1.46
C ILE A 276 4.80 -12.95 -1.09
N ALA A 277 5.96 -12.95 -1.74
CA ALA A 277 6.95 -11.91 -1.63
C ALA A 277 6.54 -10.72 -2.52
N VAL A 278 6.46 -9.54 -1.95
CA VAL A 278 5.95 -8.35 -2.62
C VAL A 278 7.08 -7.37 -2.88
N GLY A 279 7.32 -7.08 -4.15
CA GLY A 279 8.22 -6.02 -4.59
C GLY A 279 7.52 -4.67 -4.75
N GLY A 280 8.26 -3.68 -5.21
CA GLY A 280 7.83 -2.29 -5.23
C GLY A 280 7.54 -1.74 -6.62
N LEU A 281 6.43 -1.02 -6.70
CA LEU A 281 5.99 -0.20 -7.81
C LEU A 281 6.19 1.29 -7.48
N ASP A 282 6.74 2.05 -8.41
CA ASP A 282 6.56 3.50 -8.47
C ASP A 282 5.43 3.82 -9.46
N ASP A 283 4.27 4.18 -8.96
CA ASP A 283 3.14 4.58 -9.80
C ASP A 283 3.12 6.09 -10.09
N ASN A 284 4.19 6.80 -9.70
CA ASN A 284 4.31 8.25 -9.88
C ASN A 284 3.11 9.05 -9.34
N ASN A 285 2.53 8.58 -8.22
CA ASN A 285 1.34 9.18 -7.63
C ASN A 285 0.23 9.43 -8.68
N SER A 286 -0.02 8.47 -9.56
CA SER A 286 -0.88 8.63 -10.73
C SER A 286 -1.77 7.41 -10.96
N ILE A 287 -3.00 7.66 -11.42
CA ILE A 287 -3.88 6.61 -11.92
C ILE A 287 -3.53 6.19 -13.35
N ASN A 288 -2.69 6.96 -14.03
CA ASN A 288 -2.23 6.64 -15.38
C ASN A 288 -1.20 5.51 -15.36
N ARG A 289 -1.59 4.32 -15.83
CA ARG A 289 -0.76 3.12 -15.85
C ARG A 289 0.49 3.26 -16.72
N ALA A 290 0.49 4.14 -17.72
CA ALA A 290 1.66 4.39 -18.57
C ALA A 290 2.80 5.12 -17.82
N ARG A 291 2.52 5.71 -16.66
CA ARG A 291 3.52 6.39 -15.82
C ARG A 291 4.18 5.46 -14.79
N ARG A 292 3.77 4.19 -14.73
CA ARG A 292 4.28 3.20 -13.78
C ARG A 292 5.74 2.86 -14.06
N GLY A 293 6.53 2.78 -13.02
CA GLY A 293 7.93 2.37 -13.03
C GLY A 293 8.26 1.41 -11.89
N MET A 294 9.53 1.07 -11.76
CA MET A 294 10.02 0.16 -10.73
C MET A 294 10.55 0.91 -9.51
N TYR A 295 10.18 0.43 -8.33
CA TYR A 295 10.89 0.77 -7.10
C TYR A 295 12.19 -0.06 -6.97
N ARG A 296 13.10 0.36 -6.09
CA ARG A 296 14.38 -0.29 -5.80
C ARG A 296 14.27 -1.52 -4.86
N SER A 297 13.24 -2.33 -5.02
CA SER A 297 13.07 -3.54 -4.22
C SER A 297 14.13 -4.60 -4.51
N SER A 298 14.48 -5.41 -3.51
CA SER A 298 15.27 -6.64 -3.70
C SER A 298 14.55 -7.57 -4.68
N TYR A 299 15.30 -8.42 -5.39
CA TYR A 299 14.75 -9.30 -6.42
C TYR A 299 15.74 -10.40 -6.78
N GLY A 300 15.32 -11.31 -7.62
CA GLY A 300 16.11 -12.34 -8.24
C GLY A 300 15.77 -13.72 -7.73
N PRO A 301 16.40 -14.75 -8.26
CA PRO A 301 16.21 -16.07 -7.71
C PRO A 301 16.78 -16.13 -6.29
N THR A 302 16.08 -16.83 -5.40
CA THR A 302 16.62 -17.20 -4.09
C THR A 302 17.79 -18.17 -4.26
N ILE A 303 18.51 -18.49 -3.19
CA ILE A 303 19.58 -19.50 -3.20
C ILE A 303 19.08 -20.87 -3.73
N ASP A 304 17.79 -21.15 -3.59
CA ASP A 304 17.15 -22.38 -4.08
C ASP A 304 16.61 -22.24 -5.52
N GLY A 305 16.85 -21.11 -6.18
CA GLY A 305 16.42 -20.86 -7.56
C GLY A 305 14.95 -20.44 -7.70
N LEU A 306 14.25 -20.11 -6.61
CA LEU A 306 12.87 -19.60 -6.68
C LEU A 306 12.87 -18.14 -7.13
N GLN A 307 12.04 -17.83 -8.13
CA GLN A 307 11.87 -16.45 -8.58
C GLN A 307 11.07 -15.64 -7.57
N LYS A 308 11.63 -14.52 -7.13
CA LYS A 308 11.01 -13.52 -6.24
C LYS A 308 11.32 -12.11 -6.73
N PRO A 309 10.41 -11.13 -6.52
CA PRO A 309 9.07 -11.24 -5.92
C PRO A 309 8.08 -11.97 -6.81
N GLU A 310 6.94 -12.37 -6.26
CA GLU A 310 5.81 -12.87 -7.05
C GLU A 310 5.09 -11.73 -7.78
N VAL A 311 4.82 -10.64 -7.08
CA VAL A 311 4.10 -9.46 -7.59
C VAL A 311 4.70 -8.17 -7.04
N ILE A 312 4.33 -7.04 -7.65
CA ILE A 312 4.68 -5.71 -7.16
C ILE A 312 3.42 -4.88 -6.86
N ALA A 313 3.52 -4.02 -5.85
CA ALA A 313 2.48 -3.06 -5.47
C ALA A 313 3.10 -1.71 -5.11
N SER A 314 2.28 -0.64 -5.02
CA SER A 314 2.76 0.72 -4.73
C SER A 314 3.70 0.74 -3.54
N SER A 315 4.91 1.26 -3.74
CA SER A 315 5.98 1.37 -2.73
C SER A 315 6.44 2.81 -2.52
N ILE A 316 5.95 3.75 -3.30
CA ILE A 316 6.25 5.18 -3.18
C ILE A 316 4.94 5.94 -3.13
N TRP A 317 4.97 7.10 -2.50
CA TRP A 317 3.79 7.95 -2.33
C TRP A 317 2.65 7.24 -1.55
N VAL A 318 2.97 6.27 -0.68
CA VAL A 318 1.94 5.56 0.08
C VAL A 318 1.52 6.43 1.27
N PRO A 319 0.25 6.91 1.31
CA PRO A 319 -0.24 7.65 2.47
C PRO A 319 -0.24 6.74 3.71
N ALA A 320 0.38 7.21 4.78
CA ALA A 320 0.47 6.49 6.05
C ALA A 320 0.28 7.46 7.24
N PRO A 321 -0.24 6.99 8.37
CA PRO A 321 -0.47 7.84 9.53
C PRO A 321 0.83 8.27 10.20
N ILE A 322 0.83 9.45 10.79
CA ILE A 322 1.92 9.93 11.63
C ILE A 322 1.66 9.47 13.08
N LEU A 323 2.67 8.87 13.73
CA LEU A 323 2.55 8.45 15.13
C LEU A 323 2.29 9.67 16.03
N PRO A 324 1.17 9.71 16.75
CA PRO A 324 0.81 10.84 17.61
C PRO A 324 1.81 11.05 18.75
N HIS A 325 1.86 12.27 19.27
CA HIS A 325 2.72 12.68 20.39
C HIS A 325 4.25 12.62 20.13
N THR A 326 4.65 12.46 18.86
CA THR A 326 6.06 12.49 18.44
C THR A 326 6.49 13.88 17.98
N PRO A 327 7.80 14.16 17.90
CA PRO A 327 8.32 15.37 17.26
C PRO A 327 7.81 15.53 15.83
N THR A 328 7.75 14.45 15.05
CA THR A 328 7.22 14.44 13.68
C THR A 328 5.76 14.88 13.63
N ALA A 329 4.91 14.43 14.57
CA ALA A 329 3.51 14.85 14.63
C ALA A 329 3.38 16.35 14.96
N LYS A 330 4.23 16.89 15.86
CA LYS A 330 4.24 18.32 16.18
C LYS A 330 4.68 19.16 14.98
N GLN A 331 5.73 18.72 14.28
CA GLN A 331 6.25 19.39 13.10
C GLN A 331 5.20 19.38 11.96
N ALA A 332 4.56 18.24 11.67
CA ALA A 332 3.52 18.14 10.66
C ALA A 332 2.31 19.06 10.97
N ALA A 333 1.89 19.12 12.23
CA ALA A 333 0.82 20.00 12.66
C ALA A 333 1.17 21.49 12.50
N LEU A 334 2.43 21.86 12.80
CA LEU A 334 2.92 23.23 12.60
C LEU A 334 2.99 23.57 11.10
N LEU A 335 3.55 22.68 10.28
CA LEU A 335 3.65 22.87 8.83
C LEU A 335 2.27 23.04 8.19
N GLU A 336 1.31 22.19 8.55
CA GLU A 336 -0.09 22.35 8.09
C GLU A 336 -0.70 23.68 8.53
N LYS A 337 -0.49 24.10 9.80
CA LYS A 337 -0.99 25.38 10.32
C LYS A 337 -0.38 26.56 9.56
N LEU A 338 0.92 26.53 9.30
CA LEU A 338 1.62 27.57 8.55
C LEU A 338 1.19 27.63 7.08
N ASP A 339 1.05 26.48 6.43
CA ASP A 339 0.64 26.41 5.03
C ASP A 339 -0.76 27.03 4.81
N LYS A 340 -1.69 26.77 5.73
CA LYS A 340 -3.05 27.28 5.71
C LYS A 340 -3.20 28.72 6.22
N SER A 341 -2.19 29.29 6.88
CA SER A 341 -2.24 30.63 7.44
C SER A 341 -2.11 31.71 6.37
N GLU A 342 -2.75 32.85 6.59
CA GLU A 342 -2.53 34.08 5.81
C GLU A 342 -1.11 34.58 6.03
N ASP A 343 -0.56 35.28 5.04
CA ASP A 343 0.82 35.75 5.02
C ASP A 343 1.17 36.63 6.22
N GLU A 344 0.24 37.48 6.65
CA GLU A 344 0.39 38.41 7.77
C GLU A 344 0.53 37.69 9.13
N LYS A 345 0.05 36.43 9.23
CA LYS A 345 0.04 35.64 10.46
C LYS A 345 1.24 34.73 10.62
N LEU A 346 2.05 34.54 9.56
CA LEU A 346 3.13 33.52 9.57
C LEU A 346 4.13 33.74 10.70
N HIS A 347 4.56 34.98 10.91
CA HIS A 347 5.51 35.29 11.99
C HIS A 347 4.96 34.95 13.37
N ASP A 348 3.68 35.24 13.61
CA ASP A 348 3.05 35.01 14.90
C ASP A 348 2.87 33.50 15.14
N VAL A 349 2.43 32.75 14.12
CA VAL A 349 2.30 31.29 14.21
C VAL A 349 3.65 30.63 14.53
N ILE A 350 4.76 31.09 13.95
CA ILE A 350 6.08 30.52 14.26
C ILE A 350 6.45 30.87 15.71
N ARG A 351 6.27 32.12 16.14
CA ARG A 351 6.60 32.56 17.53
C ARG A 351 5.79 31.84 18.60
N GLU A 352 4.54 31.44 18.29
CA GLU A 352 3.69 30.66 19.19
C GLU A 352 4.11 29.21 19.34
N ASN A 353 4.98 28.70 18.45
CA ASN A 353 5.40 27.30 18.40
C ASN A 353 6.93 27.12 18.43
N PRO A 354 7.64 27.71 19.40
CA PRO A 354 9.09 27.68 19.44
C PRO A 354 9.61 26.26 19.72
N GLY A 355 10.77 25.92 19.13
CA GLY A 355 11.44 24.66 19.35
C GLY A 355 10.84 23.44 18.64
N VAL A 356 9.84 23.64 17.80
CA VAL A 356 9.25 22.57 16.97
C VAL A 356 10.13 22.27 15.77
N ASP A 357 10.62 23.31 15.08
CA ASP A 357 11.53 23.17 13.94
C ASP A 357 12.56 24.33 13.96
N PRO A 358 13.87 24.02 14.08
CA PRO A 358 14.91 25.05 14.17
C PRO A 358 14.99 25.98 12.96
N ASP A 359 14.69 25.50 11.75
CA ASP A 359 14.74 26.34 10.55
C ASP A 359 13.56 27.30 10.49
N LEU A 360 12.38 26.88 10.96
CA LEU A 360 11.23 27.73 11.10
C LEU A 360 11.44 28.78 12.21
N ASP A 361 12.03 28.39 13.35
CA ASP A 361 12.38 29.34 14.41
C ASP A 361 13.35 30.42 13.90
N ALA A 362 14.35 30.02 13.09
CA ALA A 362 15.28 30.94 12.46
C ALA A 362 14.64 31.84 11.38
N ALA A 363 13.52 31.42 10.84
CA ALA A 363 12.80 32.17 9.80
C ALA A 363 12.00 33.37 10.35
N VAL A 364 11.86 33.51 11.67
CA VAL A 364 11.21 34.66 12.28
C VAL A 364 11.94 35.94 11.89
N GLY A 365 11.25 36.87 11.23
CA GLY A 365 11.81 38.13 10.76
C GLY A 365 12.28 38.12 9.30
N LEU A 366 12.27 36.97 8.61
CA LEU A 366 12.48 36.91 7.17
C LEU A 366 11.30 37.50 6.41
N LEU A 367 11.51 37.84 5.13
CA LEU A 367 10.42 38.22 4.24
C LEU A 367 9.44 37.06 4.03
N VAL A 368 8.17 37.36 3.94
CA VAL A 368 7.08 36.36 3.84
C VAL A 368 7.31 35.35 2.73
N HIS A 369 7.79 35.76 1.55
CA HIS A 369 8.06 34.82 0.46
C HIS A 369 9.17 33.81 0.80
N ASN A 370 10.16 34.18 1.59
CA ASN A 370 11.20 33.26 2.07
C ASN A 370 10.64 32.26 3.10
N ILE A 371 9.76 32.74 3.98
CA ILE A 371 9.06 31.85 4.93
C ILE A 371 8.22 30.83 4.15
N ARG A 372 7.46 31.25 3.14
CA ARG A 372 6.69 30.32 2.28
C ARG A 372 7.57 29.29 1.57
N GLN A 373 8.73 29.70 1.08
CA GLN A 373 9.69 28.76 0.49
C GLN A 373 10.19 27.74 1.51
N ILE A 374 10.51 28.16 2.74
CA ILE A 374 10.96 27.24 3.81
C ILE A 374 9.84 26.28 4.16
N ILE A 375 8.59 26.74 4.31
CA ILE A 375 7.42 25.89 4.58
C ILE A 375 7.27 24.83 3.47
N ALA A 376 7.26 25.23 2.21
CA ALA A 376 7.11 24.32 1.07
C ALA A 376 8.24 23.27 1.01
N LEU A 377 9.50 23.71 1.23
CA LEU A 377 10.64 22.81 1.30
C LEU A 377 10.53 21.79 2.43
N LYS A 378 10.11 22.24 3.63
CA LYS A 378 9.93 21.36 4.79
C LYS A 378 8.80 20.36 4.58
N ILE A 379 7.66 20.77 4.04
CA ILE A 379 6.56 19.87 3.68
C ILE A 379 7.06 18.77 2.74
N GLY A 380 7.84 19.13 1.71
CA GLY A 380 8.41 18.17 0.77
C GLY A 380 9.47 17.27 1.39
N GLN A 381 10.38 17.80 2.22
CA GLN A 381 11.44 17.03 2.87
C GLN A 381 10.89 16.01 3.89
N GLU A 382 9.88 16.41 4.64
CA GLU A 382 9.25 15.58 5.67
C GLU A 382 8.12 14.71 5.10
N ASN A 383 7.83 14.82 3.80
CA ASN A 383 6.76 14.09 3.12
C ASN A 383 5.37 14.32 3.75
N VAL A 384 5.13 15.48 4.32
CA VAL A 384 3.88 15.80 5.03
C VAL A 384 2.73 15.96 4.03
N ILE A 385 1.63 15.26 4.28
CA ILE A 385 0.36 15.45 3.58
C ILE A 385 -0.52 16.44 4.40
N ASN A 386 -0.67 16.14 5.68
CA ASN A 386 -1.36 16.97 6.66
C ASN A 386 -0.90 16.59 8.08
N LYS A 387 -1.49 17.15 9.11
CA LYS A 387 -1.10 16.86 10.51
C LYS A 387 -1.25 15.41 10.95
N HIS A 388 -1.99 14.59 10.20
CA HIS A 388 -2.28 13.19 10.55
C HIS A 388 -1.56 12.19 9.63
N TYR A 389 -1.23 12.59 8.40
CA TYR A 389 -0.68 11.71 7.38
C TYR A 389 0.57 12.30 6.73
N LYS A 390 1.46 11.41 6.37
CA LYS A 390 2.60 11.65 5.48
C LYS A 390 2.65 10.55 4.42
N TYR A 391 3.40 10.77 3.34
CA TYR A 391 3.67 9.67 2.43
C TYR A 391 5.01 9.02 2.73
N VAL A 392 5.06 7.72 2.52
CA VAL A 392 6.21 6.86 2.82
C VAL A 392 6.59 6.03 1.61
N ASP A 393 7.80 5.46 1.66
CA ASP A 393 8.32 4.54 0.64
C ASP A 393 8.86 3.25 1.28
N GLY A 394 8.85 2.17 0.50
CA GLY A 394 9.35 0.86 0.89
C GLY A 394 8.40 -0.30 0.59
N THR A 395 8.99 -1.47 0.36
CA THR A 395 8.24 -2.72 0.20
C THR A 395 7.47 -3.11 1.46
N SER A 396 7.87 -2.58 2.63
CA SER A 396 7.11 -2.67 3.88
C SER A 396 5.67 -2.16 3.76
N PHE A 397 5.40 -1.28 2.78
CA PHE A 397 4.06 -0.75 2.52
C PHE A 397 3.39 -1.44 1.32
N SER A 398 4.15 -2.07 0.44
CA SER A 398 3.60 -2.88 -0.65
C SER A 398 2.99 -4.19 -0.15
N ALA A 399 3.63 -4.86 0.82
CA ALA A 399 3.13 -6.10 1.39
C ALA A 399 1.73 -5.93 2.02
N PRO A 400 1.46 -4.95 2.90
CA PRO A 400 0.13 -4.73 3.45
C PRO A 400 -0.92 -4.36 2.39
N ILE A 401 -0.54 -3.71 1.29
CA ILE A 401 -1.45 -3.47 0.16
C ILE A 401 -1.86 -4.81 -0.49
N VAL A 402 -0.94 -5.75 -0.68
CA VAL A 402 -1.28 -7.09 -1.21
C VAL A 402 -2.10 -7.89 -0.19
N SER A 403 -1.77 -7.80 1.10
CA SER A 403 -2.57 -8.42 2.18
C SER A 403 -4.01 -7.94 2.17
N SER A 404 -4.23 -6.64 1.92
CA SER A 404 -5.57 -6.07 1.85
C SER A 404 -6.36 -6.51 0.61
N VAL A 405 -5.69 -6.67 -0.54
CA VAL A 405 -6.32 -7.25 -1.74
C VAL A 405 -6.70 -8.71 -1.51
N ALA A 406 -5.83 -9.49 -0.86
CA ALA A 406 -6.15 -10.86 -0.47
C ALA A 406 -7.36 -10.92 0.48
N ALA A 407 -7.50 -9.96 1.40
CA ALA A 407 -8.69 -9.88 2.27
C ALA A 407 -9.98 -9.63 1.46
N GLN A 408 -9.96 -8.74 0.47
CA GLN A 408 -11.10 -8.57 -0.45
C GLN A 408 -11.44 -9.85 -1.23
N MET A 409 -10.41 -10.60 -1.65
CA MET A 409 -10.63 -11.88 -2.36
C MET A 409 -11.26 -12.93 -1.46
N ILE A 410 -10.84 -13.03 -0.18
CA ILE A 410 -11.40 -13.96 0.80
C ILE A 410 -12.85 -13.57 1.17
N GLU A 411 -13.14 -12.26 1.34
CA GLU A 411 -14.52 -11.79 1.51
C GLU A 411 -15.40 -12.17 0.31
N ALA A 412 -14.89 -12.02 -0.90
CA ALA A 412 -15.60 -12.37 -2.14
C ALA A 412 -15.81 -13.89 -2.30
N ASN A 413 -14.87 -14.70 -1.83
CA ASN A 413 -14.93 -16.17 -1.87
C ASN A 413 -14.17 -16.78 -0.66
N PRO A 414 -14.88 -17.08 0.43
CA PRO A 414 -14.28 -17.63 1.65
C PRO A 414 -13.64 -19.03 1.51
N ASN A 415 -13.87 -19.72 0.40
CA ASN A 415 -13.34 -21.05 0.15
C ASN A 415 -11.94 -21.05 -0.47
N LEU A 416 -11.38 -19.88 -0.80
CA LEU A 416 -10.06 -19.77 -1.40
C LEU A 416 -8.98 -20.25 -0.43
N THR A 417 -8.11 -21.13 -0.92
CA THR A 417 -6.89 -21.52 -0.22
C THR A 417 -5.77 -20.51 -0.44
N PRO A 418 -4.71 -20.47 0.40
CA PRO A 418 -3.54 -19.64 0.17
C PRO A 418 -2.93 -19.83 -1.24
N SER A 419 -2.91 -21.06 -1.74
CA SER A 419 -2.45 -21.40 -3.10
C SER A 419 -3.35 -20.80 -4.19
N ASP A 420 -4.68 -20.79 -3.99
CA ASP A 420 -5.61 -20.18 -4.94
C ASP A 420 -5.42 -18.67 -4.99
N ILE A 421 -5.29 -18.02 -3.83
CA ILE A 421 -5.06 -16.58 -3.74
C ILE A 421 -3.75 -16.21 -4.45
N LYS A 422 -2.66 -16.95 -4.17
CA LYS A 422 -1.36 -16.74 -4.84
C LYS A 422 -1.50 -16.88 -6.36
N ARG A 423 -2.18 -17.94 -6.84
CA ARG A 423 -2.41 -18.19 -8.27
C ARG A 423 -3.22 -17.07 -8.91
N ILE A 424 -4.27 -16.58 -8.26
CA ILE A 424 -5.11 -15.48 -8.76
C ILE A 424 -4.28 -14.19 -8.86
N LEU A 425 -3.56 -13.81 -7.81
CA LEU A 425 -2.72 -12.61 -7.82
C LEU A 425 -1.69 -12.64 -8.94
N ILE A 426 -1.03 -13.77 -9.16
CA ILE A 426 -0.06 -13.98 -10.24
C ILE A 426 -0.73 -13.88 -11.62
N SER A 427 -1.86 -14.54 -11.82
CA SER A 427 -2.52 -14.63 -13.13
C SER A 427 -3.21 -13.34 -13.54
N THR A 428 -3.59 -12.49 -12.59
CA THR A 428 -4.25 -11.21 -12.85
C THR A 428 -3.31 -10.01 -12.86
N ALA A 429 -2.05 -10.20 -12.44
CA ALA A 429 -1.03 -9.16 -12.45
C ALA A 429 -0.76 -8.62 -13.86
N GLU A 430 -0.38 -7.36 -13.95
CA GLU A 430 -0.07 -6.65 -15.19
C GLU A 430 1.43 -6.36 -15.27
N ARG A 431 2.12 -6.97 -16.24
CA ARG A 431 3.55 -6.74 -16.44
C ARG A 431 3.82 -5.32 -16.92
N LEU A 432 4.86 -4.72 -16.36
CA LEU A 432 5.38 -3.46 -16.87
C LEU A 432 6.24 -3.73 -18.12
N PRO A 433 5.94 -3.12 -19.26
CA PRO A 433 6.76 -3.24 -20.46
C PRO A 433 8.15 -2.67 -20.20
N HIS A 434 9.16 -3.25 -20.83
CA HIS A 434 10.57 -2.81 -20.77
C HIS A 434 11.27 -2.94 -19.40
N HIS A 435 10.64 -3.61 -18.43
CA HIS A 435 11.28 -3.95 -17.16
C HIS A 435 11.57 -5.44 -17.05
N GLU A 436 12.68 -5.77 -16.40
CA GLU A 436 13.14 -7.15 -16.19
C GLU A 436 12.12 -7.96 -15.38
N VAL A 437 11.87 -9.21 -15.83
CA VAL A 437 10.92 -10.10 -15.15
C VAL A 437 11.37 -10.39 -13.72
N ASP A 438 12.67 -10.54 -13.50
CA ASP A 438 13.23 -10.84 -12.18
C ASP A 438 12.93 -9.76 -11.16
N ARG A 439 12.81 -8.49 -11.59
CA ARG A 439 12.52 -7.37 -10.71
C ARG A 439 11.04 -7.19 -10.38
N GLN A 440 10.15 -7.58 -11.29
CA GLN A 440 8.71 -7.38 -11.15
C GLN A 440 7.90 -8.67 -10.90
N GLY A 441 8.53 -9.82 -11.02
CA GLY A 441 7.82 -11.09 -11.01
C GLY A 441 6.76 -11.16 -12.10
N TRP A 442 5.53 -11.43 -11.71
CA TRP A 442 4.40 -11.47 -12.64
C TRP A 442 3.82 -10.08 -12.96
N GLY A 443 4.25 -9.04 -12.23
CA GLY A 443 3.88 -7.65 -12.49
C GLY A 443 3.10 -6.99 -11.37
N VAL A 444 2.46 -5.87 -11.70
CA VAL A 444 1.65 -5.06 -10.79
C VAL A 444 0.34 -5.77 -10.47
N ILE A 445 -0.01 -5.88 -9.20
CA ILE A 445 -1.32 -6.39 -8.79
C ILE A 445 -2.45 -5.59 -9.45
N ASP A 446 -3.54 -6.28 -9.79
CA ASP A 446 -4.79 -5.65 -10.25
C ASP A 446 -5.91 -6.07 -9.28
N PRO A 447 -6.21 -5.27 -8.26
CA PRO A 447 -7.16 -5.64 -7.21
C PRO A 447 -8.54 -6.02 -7.77
N ARG A 448 -9.05 -5.24 -8.74
CA ARG A 448 -10.36 -5.50 -9.34
C ARG A 448 -10.40 -6.84 -10.07
N ARG A 449 -9.41 -7.13 -10.91
CA ARG A 449 -9.35 -8.41 -11.63
C ARG A 449 -9.14 -9.59 -10.68
N ALA A 450 -8.38 -9.39 -9.60
CA ALA A 450 -8.18 -10.43 -8.59
C ALA A 450 -9.50 -10.79 -7.90
N VAL A 451 -10.29 -9.80 -7.49
CA VAL A 451 -11.62 -10.00 -6.90
C VAL A 451 -12.59 -10.64 -7.91
N GLU A 452 -12.63 -10.16 -9.17
CA GLU A 452 -13.48 -10.73 -10.22
C GLU A 452 -13.16 -12.22 -10.46
N MET A 453 -11.87 -12.58 -10.46
CA MET A 453 -11.45 -13.98 -10.60
C MET A 453 -11.81 -14.80 -9.36
N ALA A 454 -11.65 -14.26 -8.14
CA ALA A 454 -12.06 -14.91 -6.90
C ALA A 454 -13.56 -15.26 -6.91
N LEU A 455 -14.41 -14.32 -7.34
CA LEU A 455 -15.85 -14.53 -7.52
C LEU A 455 -16.19 -15.61 -8.56
N SER A 456 -15.38 -15.74 -9.62
CA SER A 456 -15.64 -16.73 -10.67
C SER A 456 -15.33 -18.16 -10.24
N LEU A 457 -14.63 -18.33 -9.12
CA LEU A 457 -14.29 -19.64 -8.52
C LEU A 457 -15.18 -19.99 -7.33
N SER A 458 -16.14 -19.12 -6.96
CA SER A 458 -17.10 -19.33 -5.86
C SER A 458 -18.20 -20.32 -6.22
#